data_34007dc468c86da8791cb6f859019c70
#
_entry.id   34007dc468c86da8791cb6f859019c70
#
_cell.length_a   1.000
_cell.length_b   1.000
_cell.length_c   1.000
_cell.angle_alpha   90.00
_cell.angle_beta   90.00
_cell.angle_gamma   90.00
#
_symmetry.space_group_name_H-M   'P 1'
#
loop_
_entity.id
_entity.type
_entity.pdbx_description
1 polymer ?
#
loop_
_entity_poly.entity_id
_entity_poly.type
_entity_poly.pdbx_seq_one_letter_code
_entity_poly.pdbx_strand_id
1 'polypeptide(L)'
;MHNFSQDTISRRHAMTLITGSMVSMPHFSTMASTWPTKSIRIIVPFAPGGGADVSARVLAELLAPQLGQAVIVENKPGAGSAIGVNAAAQSKDGHTLLMGSNSMVINPSFNPSIGYEVARDFDAVGMVSSQPLVLVVPTSSSIKSVSDLITQYKGKPAQLNAGNSGKGTLAHLTSEIFESETGVPMTPIPYKGESALMPDLISGQVSLGFLNLPSVAPHIKSGKLRALGISSPIPNADMPGVPTFRSLDLQSLEVQGWAALLAPKGSIPEDGLIRLEILLTQALSSEVVKNRFMALNVSPVIQSRQATAIFLRNESSRYGKIIKDRAIKPD
;
A
#
# COMPACT_ATOMS: atom_id res chain seq x y z
N MET A 1 -65.22 68.63 -54.45
CA MET A 1 -63.93 69.19 -54.90
C MET A 1 -62.86 68.50 -54.24
N HIS A 2 -61.95 68.00 -55.02
CA HIS A 2 -60.67 67.34 -54.78
C HIS A 2 -60.68 65.84 -54.41
N ASN A 3 -60.29 65.09 -55.42
CA ASN A 3 -59.84 63.71 -55.51
C ASN A 3 -58.68 63.38 -54.60
N PHE A 4 -58.78 62.21 -53.97
CA PHE A 4 -57.63 61.52 -53.47
C PHE A 4 -57.47 60.20 -54.22
N SER A 5 -56.41 60.14 -54.99
CA SER A 5 -55.93 58.98 -55.71
C SER A 5 -55.36 57.98 -54.74
N GLN A 6 -55.77 56.71 -54.85
CA GLN A 6 -55.20 55.58 -54.12
C GLN A 6 -54.10 54.96 -54.97
N ASP A 7 -52.84 55.13 -54.54
CA ASP A 7 -51.71 54.37 -55.09
C ASP A 7 -51.55 53.02 -54.38
N THR A 8 -51.87 51.98 -55.10
CA THR A 8 -51.68 50.59 -54.71
C THR A 8 -50.20 50.19 -54.84
N ILE A 9 -49.50 50.12 -53.74
CA ILE A 9 -48.12 49.59 -53.72
C ILE A 9 -48.19 48.07 -53.74
N SER A 10 -47.63 47.51 -54.82
CA SER A 10 -47.52 46.13 -55.18
C SER A 10 -46.68 45.32 -54.14
N ARG A 11 -47.28 44.24 -53.59
CA ARG A 11 -46.64 43.23 -52.71
C ARG A 11 -45.72 42.24 -53.46
N ARG A 12 -44.79 42.71 -54.19
CA ARG A 12 -43.78 41.84 -54.82
C ARG A 12 -42.43 42.53 -54.78
N HIS A 13 -41.53 42.02 -54.03
CA HIS A 13 -40.04 42.18 -53.94
C HIS A 13 -39.58 42.58 -52.53
N ALA A 14 -39.61 41.62 -51.64
CA ALA A 14 -38.71 41.59 -50.48
C ALA A 14 -38.45 40.13 -50.07
N MET A 15 -37.94 39.34 -51.02
CA MET A 15 -37.26 38.07 -50.69
C MET A 15 -35.77 38.38 -50.69
N THR A 16 -35.30 39.00 -49.59
CA THR A 16 -33.89 39.21 -49.33
C THR A 16 -33.32 37.97 -48.68
N LEU A 17 -32.37 37.36 -49.34
CA LEU A 17 -31.54 36.21 -48.89
C LEU A 17 -31.03 36.42 -47.48
N ILE A 18 -31.52 35.61 -46.52
CA ILE A 18 -30.86 35.34 -45.27
C ILE A 18 -29.90 34.17 -45.56
N THR A 19 -28.68 34.49 -45.99
CA THR A 19 -27.55 33.55 -46.01
C THR A 19 -27.20 33.26 -44.55
N GLY A 20 -27.75 32.15 -44.04
CA GLY A 20 -27.41 31.66 -42.71
C GLY A 20 -25.91 31.26 -42.71
N SER A 21 -25.08 32.09 -42.10
CA SER A 21 -23.73 31.68 -41.68
C SER A 21 -23.91 30.59 -40.61
N MET A 22 -23.80 29.34 -41.05
CA MET A 22 -23.58 28.23 -40.10
C MET A 22 -22.21 28.48 -39.45
N VAL A 23 -22.26 29.03 -38.22
CA VAL A 23 -21.10 29.03 -37.32
C VAL A 23 -20.84 27.60 -37.01
N SER A 24 -19.85 27.02 -37.67
CA SER A 24 -19.30 25.70 -37.37
C SER A 24 -18.68 25.79 -35.98
N MET A 25 -19.44 25.47 -34.94
CA MET A 25 -18.86 25.28 -33.60
C MET A 25 -17.88 24.08 -33.69
N PRO A 26 -16.62 24.28 -33.33
CA PRO A 26 -15.70 23.16 -33.24
C PRO A 26 -16.29 22.20 -32.20
N HIS A 27 -16.70 21.02 -32.66
CA HIS A 27 -16.98 19.90 -31.77
C HIS A 27 -15.64 19.52 -31.14
N PHE A 28 -15.37 20.05 -29.94
CA PHE A 28 -14.38 19.44 -29.07
C PHE A 28 -14.93 18.05 -28.72
N SER A 29 -14.63 17.07 -29.56
CA SER A 29 -14.70 15.68 -29.16
C SER A 29 -13.73 15.55 -27.99
N THR A 30 -14.25 15.64 -26.77
CA THR A 30 -13.58 15.08 -25.61
C THR A 30 -13.39 13.62 -25.95
N MET A 31 -12.20 13.25 -26.46
CA MET A 31 -11.78 11.85 -26.52
C MET A 31 -11.79 11.38 -25.08
N ALA A 32 -12.89 10.76 -24.66
CA ALA A 32 -12.91 10.01 -23.42
C ALA A 32 -11.73 9.05 -23.52
N SER A 33 -10.80 9.15 -22.58
CA SER A 33 -9.65 8.27 -22.53
C SER A 33 -10.14 6.83 -22.67
N THR A 34 -9.65 6.14 -23.68
CA THR A 34 -9.94 4.71 -23.86
C THR A 34 -9.12 3.86 -22.90
N TRP A 35 -8.37 4.49 -22.00
CA TRP A 35 -7.59 3.77 -20.99
C TRP A 35 -8.52 3.08 -19.97
N PRO A 36 -8.26 1.82 -19.62
CA PRO A 36 -7.22 0.91 -20.11
C PRO A 36 -7.61 0.22 -21.42
N THR A 37 -6.65 0.05 -22.34
CA THR A 37 -6.84 -0.62 -23.63
C THR A 37 -6.55 -2.12 -23.60
N LYS A 38 -5.92 -2.60 -22.54
CA LYS A 38 -5.57 -4.01 -22.29
C LYS A 38 -5.57 -4.32 -20.80
N SER A 39 -5.33 -5.57 -20.43
CA SER A 39 -5.26 -6.02 -19.04
C SER A 39 -4.27 -5.19 -18.21
N ILE A 40 -4.68 -4.85 -17.00
CA ILE A 40 -3.85 -4.18 -16.00
C ILE A 40 -3.14 -5.24 -15.16
N ARG A 41 -1.89 -4.97 -14.83
CA ARG A 41 -1.07 -5.80 -13.97
C ARG A 41 -0.75 -5.04 -12.68
N ILE A 42 -1.06 -5.63 -11.53
CA ILE A 42 -0.63 -5.13 -10.22
C ILE A 42 0.55 -5.96 -9.75
N ILE A 43 1.74 -5.38 -9.74
CA ILE A 43 2.93 -6.02 -9.16
C ILE A 43 2.82 -5.93 -7.63
N VAL A 44 2.91 -7.10 -6.97
CA VAL A 44 3.03 -7.23 -5.52
C VAL A 44 4.47 -7.67 -5.22
N PRO A 45 5.29 -6.87 -4.51
CA PRO A 45 6.71 -7.13 -4.35
C PRO A 45 7.03 -8.12 -3.23
N PHE A 46 6.11 -9.03 -2.91
CA PHE A 46 6.22 -10.08 -1.89
C PHE A 46 5.66 -11.41 -2.38
N ALA A 47 5.98 -12.48 -1.65
CA ALA A 47 5.37 -13.79 -1.88
C ALA A 47 3.85 -13.74 -1.65
N PRO A 48 3.07 -14.62 -2.33
CA PRO A 48 1.62 -14.69 -2.14
C PRO A 48 1.21 -14.95 -0.68
N GLY A 49 0.02 -14.46 -0.29
CA GLY A 49 -0.61 -14.71 1.01
C GLY A 49 -0.31 -13.69 2.11
N GLY A 50 0.57 -12.70 1.87
CA GLY A 50 0.77 -11.56 2.78
C GLY A 50 -0.30 -10.47 2.60
N GLY A 51 -0.38 -9.51 3.55
CA GLY A 51 -1.40 -8.46 3.54
C GLY A 51 -1.49 -7.66 2.24
N ALA A 52 -0.35 -7.33 1.62
CA ALA A 52 -0.32 -6.62 0.34
C ALA A 52 -0.90 -7.47 -0.82
N ASP A 53 -0.60 -8.77 -0.86
CA ASP A 53 -1.12 -9.68 -1.88
C ASP A 53 -2.63 -9.85 -1.76
N VAL A 54 -3.11 -10.09 -0.56
CA VAL A 54 -4.54 -10.25 -0.29
C VAL A 54 -5.32 -8.98 -0.66
N SER A 55 -4.83 -7.80 -0.26
CA SER A 55 -5.44 -6.52 -0.61
C SER A 55 -5.45 -6.30 -2.13
N ALA A 56 -4.35 -6.64 -2.82
CA ALA A 56 -4.26 -6.52 -4.28
C ALA A 56 -5.29 -7.41 -5.00
N ARG A 57 -5.50 -8.65 -4.53
CA ARG A 57 -6.48 -9.57 -5.12
C ARG A 57 -7.92 -9.12 -4.93
N VAL A 58 -8.25 -8.63 -3.73
CA VAL A 58 -9.59 -8.06 -3.47
C VAL A 58 -9.85 -6.86 -4.39
N LEU A 59 -8.86 -5.96 -4.54
CA LEU A 59 -8.99 -4.83 -5.44
C LEU A 59 -9.07 -5.26 -6.91
N ALA A 60 -8.25 -6.21 -7.35
CA ALA A 60 -8.26 -6.70 -8.72
C ALA A 60 -9.63 -7.23 -9.14
N GLU A 61 -10.28 -8.01 -8.27
CA GLU A 61 -11.62 -8.55 -8.49
C GLU A 61 -12.67 -7.44 -8.67
N LEU A 62 -12.57 -6.36 -7.89
CA LEU A 62 -13.55 -5.28 -7.90
C LEU A 62 -13.29 -4.24 -9.00
N LEU A 63 -12.04 -4.00 -9.33
CA LEU A 63 -11.67 -3.02 -10.36
C LEU A 63 -11.87 -3.56 -11.78
N ALA A 64 -11.68 -4.87 -12.00
CA ALA A 64 -11.76 -5.47 -13.33
C ALA A 64 -13.09 -5.17 -14.06
N PRO A 65 -14.28 -5.39 -13.48
CA PRO A 65 -15.56 -5.10 -14.16
C PRO A 65 -15.77 -3.60 -14.40
N GLN A 66 -15.26 -2.73 -13.53
CA GLN A 66 -15.39 -1.26 -13.64
C GLN A 66 -14.46 -0.68 -14.72
N LEU A 67 -13.32 -1.32 -14.94
CA LEU A 67 -12.34 -0.93 -15.93
C LEU A 67 -12.61 -1.55 -17.31
N GLY A 68 -13.45 -2.60 -17.38
CA GLY A 68 -13.73 -3.36 -18.60
C GLY A 68 -12.53 -4.17 -19.08
N GLN A 69 -11.53 -4.39 -18.23
CA GLN A 69 -10.31 -5.13 -18.52
C GLN A 69 -9.93 -6.02 -17.33
N ALA A 70 -9.26 -7.13 -17.60
CA ALA A 70 -8.74 -7.99 -16.55
C ALA A 70 -7.70 -7.23 -15.72
N VAL A 71 -7.74 -7.44 -14.40
CA VAL A 71 -6.73 -6.93 -13.46
C VAL A 71 -6.02 -8.13 -12.85
N ILE A 72 -4.73 -8.28 -13.16
CA ILE A 72 -3.92 -9.46 -12.84
C ILE A 72 -2.93 -9.10 -11.73
N VAL A 73 -2.89 -9.89 -10.67
CA VAL A 73 -1.90 -9.76 -9.59
C VAL A 73 -0.68 -10.61 -9.92
N GLU A 74 0.50 -9.98 -9.98
CA GLU A 74 1.78 -10.64 -10.23
C GLU A 74 2.71 -10.46 -9.03
N ASN A 75 3.08 -11.55 -8.37
CA ASN A 75 4.03 -11.51 -7.25
C ASN A 75 5.47 -11.51 -7.76
N LYS A 76 6.28 -10.50 -7.36
CA LYS A 76 7.71 -10.38 -7.65
C LYS A 76 8.51 -10.17 -6.36
N PRO A 77 8.69 -11.22 -5.54
CA PRO A 77 9.39 -11.11 -4.26
C PRO A 77 10.91 -11.01 -4.44
N GLY A 78 11.58 -10.51 -3.40
CA GLY A 78 13.03 -10.54 -3.27
C GLY A 78 13.66 -9.19 -2.95
N ALA A 79 14.85 -9.23 -2.35
CA ALA A 79 15.63 -8.07 -1.92
C ALA A 79 14.78 -7.05 -1.09
N GLY A 80 14.03 -7.53 -0.09
CA GLY A 80 13.17 -6.67 0.74
C GLY A 80 12.13 -5.87 -0.05
N SER A 81 11.56 -6.40 -1.13
CA SER A 81 10.66 -5.78 -2.12
C SER A 81 11.34 -5.11 -3.32
N ALA A 82 12.65 -4.84 -3.29
CA ALA A 82 13.32 -4.03 -4.30
C ALA A 82 13.17 -4.59 -5.72
N ILE A 83 13.16 -5.92 -5.90
CA ILE A 83 12.99 -6.55 -7.22
C ILE A 83 11.65 -6.15 -7.85
N GLY A 84 10.56 -6.29 -7.12
CA GLY A 84 9.23 -5.94 -7.60
C GLY A 84 9.04 -4.42 -7.81
N VAL A 85 9.57 -3.61 -6.89
CA VAL A 85 9.50 -2.14 -7.00
C VAL A 85 10.26 -1.65 -8.23
N ASN A 86 11.50 -2.13 -8.47
CA ASN A 86 12.27 -1.79 -9.67
C ASN A 86 11.57 -2.24 -10.95
N ALA A 87 11.01 -3.46 -10.96
CA ALA A 87 10.28 -3.97 -12.11
C ALA A 87 9.06 -3.11 -12.45
N ALA A 88 8.36 -2.58 -11.44
CA ALA A 88 7.28 -1.62 -11.66
C ALA A 88 7.82 -0.27 -12.15
N ALA A 89 8.83 0.32 -11.49
CA ALA A 89 9.40 1.61 -11.85
C ALA A 89 9.89 1.68 -13.31
N GLN A 90 10.42 0.56 -13.80
CA GLN A 90 10.92 0.46 -15.18
C GLN A 90 9.84 0.17 -16.23
N SER A 91 8.61 -0.16 -15.81
CA SER A 91 7.52 -0.46 -16.74
C SER A 91 7.04 0.81 -17.44
N LYS A 92 6.99 0.76 -18.77
CA LYS A 92 6.50 1.84 -19.65
C LYS A 92 5.24 1.47 -20.42
N ASP A 93 4.60 0.36 -20.05
CA ASP A 93 3.48 -0.24 -20.80
C ASP A 93 2.13 0.47 -20.59
N GLY A 94 2.07 1.44 -19.66
CA GLY A 94 0.86 2.19 -19.33
C GLY A 94 -0.23 1.38 -18.63
N HIS A 95 0.04 0.11 -18.25
CA HIS A 95 -0.94 -0.81 -17.66
C HIS A 95 -0.37 -1.59 -16.47
N THR A 96 0.81 -1.23 -16.00
CA THR A 96 1.41 -1.78 -14.80
C THR A 96 1.17 -0.86 -13.62
N LEU A 97 0.73 -1.41 -12.50
CA LEU A 97 0.60 -0.78 -11.20
C LEU A 97 1.50 -1.48 -10.19
N LEU A 98 1.81 -0.84 -9.10
CA LEU A 98 2.54 -1.39 -7.95
C LEU A 98 1.65 -1.36 -6.71
N MET A 99 1.56 -2.46 -6.00
CA MET A 99 1.11 -2.47 -4.62
C MET A 99 2.30 -2.17 -3.72
N GLY A 100 2.55 -0.89 -3.47
CA GLY A 100 3.62 -0.40 -2.63
C GLY A 100 3.36 -0.63 -1.14
N SER A 101 4.42 -0.65 -0.35
CA SER A 101 4.39 -0.83 1.11
C SER A 101 5.51 -0.05 1.79
N ASN A 102 5.57 -0.08 3.12
CA ASN A 102 6.63 0.57 3.91
C ASN A 102 8.04 0.27 3.37
N SER A 103 8.28 -0.94 2.87
CA SER A 103 9.62 -1.33 2.38
C SER A 103 10.13 -0.43 1.26
N MET A 104 9.25 0.07 0.39
CA MET A 104 9.69 0.91 -0.72
C MET A 104 10.20 2.30 -0.28
N VAL A 105 9.78 2.79 0.89
CA VAL A 105 10.25 4.05 1.48
C VAL A 105 11.38 3.83 2.50
N ILE A 106 11.50 2.64 3.07
CA ILE A 106 12.55 2.25 4.03
C ILE A 106 13.85 1.89 3.30
N ASN A 107 13.76 1.05 2.28
CA ASN A 107 14.91 0.48 1.57
C ASN A 107 15.90 1.51 1.01
N PRO A 108 15.49 2.66 0.44
CA PRO A 108 16.44 3.68 -0.03
C PRO A 108 17.37 4.21 1.07
N SER A 109 16.94 4.20 2.33
CA SER A 109 17.77 4.62 3.48
C SER A 109 18.78 3.56 3.89
N PHE A 110 18.51 2.27 3.63
CA PHE A 110 19.45 1.17 3.85
C PHE A 110 20.39 0.96 2.67
N ASN A 111 19.93 1.19 1.45
CA ASN A 111 20.70 0.95 0.23
C ASN A 111 20.51 2.12 -0.75
N PRO A 112 21.41 3.11 -0.76
CA PRO A 112 21.35 4.21 -1.72
C PRO A 112 21.41 3.79 -3.19
N SER A 113 21.93 2.60 -3.47
CA SER A 113 22.05 2.03 -4.83
C SER A 113 20.86 1.13 -5.21
N ILE A 114 19.71 1.27 -4.55
CA ILE A 114 18.56 0.35 -4.72
C ILE A 114 17.89 0.44 -6.10
N GLY A 115 18.21 1.48 -6.88
CA GLY A 115 17.75 1.62 -8.28
C GLY A 115 16.45 2.38 -8.48
N TYR A 116 15.75 2.78 -7.43
CA TYR A 116 14.52 3.59 -7.52
C TYR A 116 14.48 4.68 -6.45
N GLU A 117 13.67 5.70 -6.73
CA GLU A 117 13.27 6.75 -5.77
C GLU A 117 11.75 6.95 -5.87
N VAL A 118 11.06 6.90 -4.73
CA VAL A 118 9.60 6.85 -4.70
C VAL A 118 8.96 8.07 -5.36
N ALA A 119 9.40 9.28 -5.01
CA ALA A 119 8.81 10.51 -5.53
C ALA A 119 9.13 10.78 -7.01
N ARG A 120 10.30 10.29 -7.48
CA ARG A 120 10.76 10.43 -8.86
C ARG A 120 10.06 9.43 -9.79
N ASP A 121 9.91 8.18 -9.33
CA ASP A 121 9.61 7.04 -10.21
C ASP A 121 8.14 6.60 -10.16
N PHE A 122 7.34 7.16 -9.23
CA PHE A 122 5.94 6.76 -9.08
C PHE A 122 4.97 7.95 -8.96
N ASP A 123 3.80 7.76 -9.55
CA ASP A 123 2.59 8.53 -9.28
C ASP A 123 1.73 7.76 -8.30
N ALA A 124 1.25 8.42 -7.24
CA ALA A 124 0.30 7.82 -6.33
C ALA A 124 -1.08 7.72 -6.99
N VAL A 125 -1.76 6.58 -6.79
CA VAL A 125 -3.18 6.40 -7.09
C VAL A 125 -4.02 6.56 -5.81
N GLY A 126 -3.56 6.01 -4.69
CA GLY A 126 -4.20 6.17 -3.39
C GLY A 126 -3.68 5.17 -2.36
N MET A 127 -3.95 5.44 -1.09
CA MET A 127 -3.79 4.43 -0.05
C MET A 127 -4.80 3.31 -0.25
N VAL A 128 -4.47 2.13 0.22
CA VAL A 128 -5.33 0.94 0.11
C VAL A 128 -5.70 0.42 1.50
N SER A 129 -4.70 0.17 2.32
CA SER A 129 -4.92 -0.47 3.61
C SER A 129 -3.86 -0.12 4.64
N SER A 130 -4.20 -0.36 5.91
CA SER A 130 -3.26 -0.38 7.02
C SER A 130 -3.54 -1.56 7.94
N GLN A 131 -2.50 -2.02 8.63
CA GLN A 131 -2.57 -3.07 9.63
C GLN A 131 -1.46 -2.91 10.66
N PRO A 132 -1.67 -3.31 11.91
CA PRO A 132 -0.60 -3.31 12.91
C PRO A 132 0.34 -4.50 12.71
N LEU A 133 1.56 -4.38 13.25
CA LEU A 133 2.46 -5.49 13.46
C LEU A 133 2.21 -6.12 14.83
N VAL A 134 2.46 -7.42 14.90
CA VAL A 134 2.38 -8.21 16.13
C VAL A 134 3.73 -8.87 16.37
N LEU A 135 4.29 -8.71 17.56
CA LEU A 135 5.42 -9.50 18.02
C LEU A 135 4.90 -10.89 18.40
N VAL A 136 5.37 -11.90 17.69
CA VAL A 136 4.95 -13.29 17.89
C VAL A 136 6.13 -14.20 18.17
N VAL A 137 5.85 -15.25 18.94
CA VAL A 137 6.75 -16.39 19.19
C VAL A 137 6.00 -17.70 18.93
N PRO A 138 6.68 -18.81 18.64
CA PRO A 138 6.03 -20.12 18.63
C PRO A 138 5.44 -20.44 20.02
N THR A 139 4.30 -21.12 20.05
CA THR A 139 3.63 -21.45 21.33
C THR A 139 4.50 -22.37 22.21
N SER A 140 5.42 -23.15 21.62
CA SER A 140 6.42 -23.97 22.32
C SER A 140 7.49 -23.15 23.04
N SER A 141 7.62 -21.83 22.73
CA SER A 141 8.60 -20.96 23.38
C SER A 141 8.32 -20.81 24.88
N SER A 142 9.39 -20.74 25.68
CA SER A 142 9.33 -20.36 27.09
C SER A 142 8.94 -18.89 27.32
N ILE A 143 9.09 -18.03 26.30
CA ILE A 143 8.78 -16.61 26.34
C ILE A 143 7.25 -16.43 26.29
N LYS A 144 6.68 -15.81 27.32
CA LYS A 144 5.23 -15.64 27.44
C LYS A 144 4.78 -14.17 27.38
N SER A 145 5.72 -13.24 27.54
CA SER A 145 5.47 -11.79 27.53
C SER A 145 6.68 -11.02 26.99
N VAL A 146 6.49 -9.75 26.66
CA VAL A 146 7.60 -8.84 26.33
C VAL A 146 8.53 -8.68 27.52
N SER A 147 8.00 -8.65 28.74
CA SER A 147 8.80 -8.59 29.98
C SER A 147 9.71 -9.82 30.13
N ASP A 148 9.19 -11.04 29.85
CA ASP A 148 10.01 -12.26 29.86
C ASP A 148 11.13 -12.18 28.85
N LEU A 149 10.82 -11.72 27.63
CA LEU A 149 11.80 -11.57 26.55
C LEU A 149 12.95 -10.63 26.99
N ILE A 150 12.61 -9.46 27.53
CA ILE A 150 13.59 -8.50 28.02
C ILE A 150 14.40 -9.07 29.19
N THR A 151 13.74 -9.63 30.19
CA THR A 151 14.42 -10.16 31.39
C THR A 151 15.36 -11.32 31.06
N GLN A 152 14.98 -12.20 30.13
CA GLN A 152 15.78 -13.37 29.78
C GLN A 152 16.98 -13.05 28.89
N TYR A 153 16.89 -12.03 28.00
CA TYR A 153 17.85 -11.85 26.93
C TYR A 153 18.56 -10.49 26.88
N LYS A 154 18.13 -9.48 27.65
CA LYS A 154 18.79 -8.18 27.71
C LYS A 154 20.28 -8.30 28.04
N GLY A 155 21.14 -7.71 27.21
CA GLY A 155 22.59 -7.68 27.41
C GLY A 155 23.31 -9.02 27.29
N LYS A 156 22.63 -10.09 26.87
CA LYS A 156 23.24 -11.39 26.57
C LYS A 156 23.66 -11.48 25.12
N PRO A 157 24.61 -12.36 24.75
CA PRO A 157 24.92 -12.64 23.34
C PRO A 157 23.66 -12.98 22.55
N ALA A 158 23.61 -12.57 21.28
CA ALA A 158 22.46 -12.83 20.41
C ALA A 158 22.18 -14.35 20.31
N GLN A 159 21.04 -14.76 20.85
CA GLN A 159 20.57 -16.17 20.88
C GLN A 159 19.20 -16.28 20.20
N LEU A 160 18.62 -15.16 19.82
CA LEU A 160 17.28 -15.08 19.23
C LEU A 160 17.40 -14.82 17.73
N ASN A 161 16.85 -15.72 16.94
CA ASN A 161 16.66 -15.54 15.52
C ASN A 161 15.37 -14.76 15.28
N ALA A 162 15.48 -13.51 14.80
CA ALA A 162 14.35 -12.66 14.49
C ALA A 162 14.01 -12.77 13.00
N GLY A 163 12.91 -13.47 12.68
CA GLY A 163 12.46 -13.62 11.30
C GLY A 163 11.79 -12.35 10.78
N ASN A 164 12.10 -11.99 9.54
CA ASN A 164 11.50 -10.84 8.88
C ASN A 164 11.22 -11.13 7.40
N SER A 165 10.40 -10.30 6.76
CA SER A 165 9.98 -10.46 5.36
C SER A 165 11.01 -9.99 4.34
N GLY A 166 12.25 -9.74 4.77
CA GLY A 166 13.40 -9.30 3.97
C GLY A 166 14.10 -8.08 4.58
N LYS A 167 15.38 -7.89 4.23
CA LYS A 167 16.13 -6.71 4.68
C LYS A 167 15.45 -5.42 4.19
N GLY A 168 15.43 -4.38 5.03
CA GLY A 168 14.80 -3.10 4.72
C GLY A 168 13.27 -3.11 4.74
N THR A 169 12.64 -4.18 5.23
CA THR A 169 11.20 -4.22 5.47
C THR A 169 10.84 -3.59 6.82
N LEU A 170 9.54 -3.25 7.00
CA LEU A 170 9.06 -2.73 8.29
C LEU A 170 9.31 -3.73 9.42
N ALA A 171 9.13 -5.03 9.17
CA ALA A 171 9.40 -6.09 10.14
C ALA A 171 10.87 -6.08 10.61
N HIS A 172 11.82 -5.96 9.67
CA HIS A 172 13.24 -5.83 9.97
C HIS A 172 13.51 -4.57 10.79
N LEU A 173 13.07 -3.40 10.32
CA LEU A 173 13.28 -2.13 11.03
C LEU A 173 12.66 -2.15 12.45
N THR A 174 11.49 -2.76 12.62
CA THR A 174 10.85 -2.87 13.93
C THR A 174 11.65 -3.74 14.90
N SER A 175 12.27 -4.81 14.42
CA SER A 175 13.19 -5.63 15.23
C SER A 175 14.41 -4.81 15.69
N GLU A 176 15.01 -4.03 14.80
CA GLU A 176 16.14 -3.15 15.12
C GLU A 176 15.78 -2.06 16.15
N ILE A 177 14.58 -1.47 16.00
CA ILE A 177 14.06 -0.50 16.96
C ILE A 177 13.88 -1.16 18.33
N PHE A 178 13.31 -2.36 18.37
CA PHE A 178 13.11 -3.11 19.62
C PHE A 178 14.44 -3.42 20.29
N GLU A 179 15.43 -3.91 19.55
CA GLU A 179 16.78 -4.16 20.07
C GLU A 179 17.41 -2.89 20.63
N SER A 180 17.36 -1.79 19.91
CA SER A 180 17.89 -0.50 20.32
C SER A 180 17.27 0.03 21.61
N GLU A 181 15.98 -0.21 21.85
CA GLU A 181 15.27 0.28 23.05
C GLU A 181 15.39 -0.63 24.26
N THR A 182 15.36 -1.93 24.00
CA THR A 182 15.31 -2.91 25.10
C THR A 182 16.67 -3.46 25.47
N GLY A 183 17.65 -3.38 24.56
CA GLY A 183 18.96 -4.03 24.72
C GLY A 183 18.89 -5.56 24.59
N VAL A 184 17.88 -6.08 23.90
CA VAL A 184 17.74 -7.52 23.58
C VAL A 184 18.36 -7.79 22.22
N PRO A 185 19.57 -8.38 22.13
CA PRO A 185 20.22 -8.62 20.86
C PRO A 185 19.54 -9.73 20.06
N MET A 186 19.36 -9.52 18.76
CA MET A 186 18.71 -10.46 17.87
C MET A 186 19.54 -10.66 16.58
N THR A 187 19.48 -11.85 16.01
CA THR A 187 20.04 -12.14 14.68
C THR A 187 18.91 -12.04 13.65
N PRO A 188 18.93 -11.08 12.72
CA PRO A 188 17.89 -10.97 11.70
C PRO A 188 18.00 -12.10 10.66
N ILE A 189 16.89 -12.80 10.42
CA ILE A 189 16.78 -13.88 9.42
C ILE A 189 15.80 -13.45 8.32
N PRO A 190 16.30 -13.01 7.14
CA PRO A 190 15.46 -12.51 6.07
C PRO A 190 14.82 -13.61 5.23
N TYR A 191 13.53 -13.48 4.95
CA TYR A 191 12.76 -14.35 4.06
C TYR A 191 12.21 -13.57 2.85
N LYS A 192 11.70 -14.26 1.84
CA LYS A 192 11.05 -13.63 0.66
C LYS A 192 9.60 -13.19 0.91
N GLY A 193 9.24 -12.91 2.17
CA GLY A 193 7.91 -12.54 2.63
C GLY A 193 7.48 -13.33 3.86
N GLU A 194 6.40 -12.90 4.52
CA GLU A 194 5.94 -13.50 5.78
C GLU A 194 5.45 -14.94 5.61
N SER A 195 4.83 -15.26 4.47
CA SER A 195 4.39 -16.63 4.18
C SER A 195 5.54 -17.64 4.09
N ALA A 196 6.70 -17.20 3.58
CA ALA A 196 7.90 -18.05 3.53
C ALA A 196 8.56 -18.25 4.91
N LEU A 197 8.41 -17.28 5.81
CA LEU A 197 8.91 -17.35 7.19
C LEU A 197 8.04 -18.27 8.07
N MET A 198 6.75 -18.36 7.82
CA MET A 198 5.77 -18.95 8.73
C MET A 198 6.08 -20.40 9.18
N PRO A 199 6.51 -21.32 8.31
CA PRO A 199 6.86 -22.67 8.73
C PRO A 199 8.00 -22.71 9.76
N ASP A 200 9.07 -21.92 9.56
CA ASP A 200 10.23 -21.89 10.44
C ASP A 200 9.93 -21.22 11.79
N LEU A 201 9.05 -20.22 11.78
CA LEU A 201 8.57 -19.59 13.00
C LEU A 201 7.69 -20.54 13.83
N ILE A 202 6.77 -21.25 13.18
CA ILE A 202 5.89 -22.22 13.88
C ILE A 202 6.67 -23.38 14.46
N SER A 203 7.71 -23.87 13.73
CA SER A 203 8.56 -24.97 14.19
C SER A 203 9.54 -24.57 15.29
N GLY A 204 9.77 -23.26 15.49
CA GLY A 204 10.73 -22.73 16.46
C GLY A 204 12.18 -22.62 15.95
N GLN A 205 12.43 -22.85 14.66
CA GLN A 205 13.73 -22.54 14.04
C GLN A 205 14.02 -21.03 14.03
N VAL A 206 12.97 -20.23 13.91
CA VAL A 206 12.98 -18.80 14.16
C VAL A 206 12.34 -18.54 15.51
N SER A 207 13.00 -17.74 16.34
CA SER A 207 12.61 -17.53 17.73
C SER A 207 11.39 -16.61 17.88
N LEU A 208 11.32 -15.56 17.04
CA LEU A 208 10.29 -14.52 17.07
C LEU A 208 10.22 -13.77 15.74
N GLY A 209 9.20 -12.95 15.58
CA GLY A 209 9.07 -12.02 14.47
C GLY A 209 8.08 -10.90 14.77
N PHE A 210 8.33 -9.70 14.19
CA PHE A 210 7.38 -8.60 14.13
C PHE A 210 6.67 -8.70 12.77
N LEU A 211 5.43 -9.21 12.75
CA LEU A 211 4.74 -9.57 11.52
C LEU A 211 3.39 -8.89 11.43
N ASN A 212 2.93 -8.65 10.20
CA ASN A 212 1.62 -8.06 9.98
C ASN A 212 0.49 -8.94 10.54
N LEU A 213 -0.47 -8.35 11.22
CA LEU A 213 -1.60 -9.04 11.84
C LEU A 213 -2.31 -10.02 10.89
N PRO A 214 -2.61 -9.68 9.61
CA PRO A 214 -3.22 -10.62 8.68
C PRO A 214 -2.50 -11.94 8.53
N SER A 215 -1.17 -11.91 8.53
CA SER A 215 -0.33 -13.10 8.33
C SER A 215 -0.28 -14.01 9.55
N VAL A 216 -0.39 -13.45 10.76
CA VAL A 216 -0.22 -14.21 12.01
C VAL A 216 -1.54 -14.56 12.71
N ALA A 217 -2.61 -13.79 12.48
CA ALA A 217 -3.88 -13.98 13.16
C ALA A 217 -4.46 -15.42 13.07
N PRO A 218 -4.43 -16.11 11.90
CA PRO A 218 -4.89 -17.48 11.79
C PRO A 218 -4.05 -18.45 12.66
N HIS A 219 -2.75 -18.20 12.77
CA HIS A 219 -1.82 -19.03 13.54
C HIS A 219 -1.92 -18.77 15.06
N ILE A 220 -2.24 -17.54 15.45
CA ILE A 220 -2.53 -17.20 16.85
C ILE A 220 -3.86 -17.83 17.24
N LYS A 221 -4.91 -17.71 16.43
CA LYS A 221 -6.23 -18.33 16.69
C LYS A 221 -6.16 -19.86 16.77
N SER A 222 -5.28 -20.49 15.96
CA SER A 222 -5.07 -21.95 16.01
C SER A 222 -4.09 -22.41 17.10
N GLY A 223 -3.58 -21.51 17.95
CA GLY A 223 -2.66 -21.83 19.04
C GLY A 223 -1.26 -22.24 18.61
N LYS A 224 -0.85 -22.00 17.35
CA LYS A 224 0.50 -22.28 16.85
C LYS A 224 1.50 -21.19 17.21
N LEU A 225 1.04 -19.93 17.26
CA LEU A 225 1.81 -18.77 17.66
C LEU A 225 1.19 -18.10 18.89
N ARG A 226 2.03 -17.43 19.67
CA ARG A 226 1.65 -16.56 20.78
C ARG A 226 1.99 -15.12 20.44
N ALA A 227 1.01 -14.22 20.56
CA ALA A 227 1.22 -12.79 20.49
C ALA A 227 1.73 -12.26 21.84
N LEU A 228 2.81 -11.48 21.79
CA LEU A 228 3.40 -10.84 22.99
C LEU A 228 3.07 -9.36 23.09
N GLY A 229 2.86 -8.69 21.97
CA GLY A 229 2.54 -7.27 21.88
C GLY A 229 2.12 -6.87 20.47
N ILE A 230 1.39 -5.75 20.37
CA ILE A 230 0.86 -5.23 19.10
C ILE A 230 1.19 -3.75 18.92
N SER A 231 1.48 -3.34 17.70
CA SER A 231 1.89 -1.97 17.37
C SER A 231 0.74 -0.97 17.22
N SER A 232 -0.52 -1.41 17.37
CA SER A 232 -1.66 -0.49 17.35
C SER A 232 -1.61 0.48 18.53
N PRO A 233 -2.02 1.75 18.34
CA PRO A 233 -1.99 2.77 19.40
C PRO A 233 -3.02 2.50 20.51
N ILE A 234 -4.04 1.73 20.22
CA ILE A 234 -5.11 1.32 21.15
C ILE A 234 -5.26 -0.21 21.13
N PRO A 235 -5.85 -0.81 22.17
CA PRO A 235 -6.15 -2.25 22.20
C PRO A 235 -6.90 -2.68 20.94
N ASN A 236 -6.49 -3.80 20.37
CA ASN A 236 -7.08 -4.33 19.14
C ASN A 236 -8.17 -5.35 19.48
N ALA A 237 -9.38 -5.14 18.93
CA ALA A 237 -10.53 -6.00 19.21
C ALA A 237 -10.35 -7.46 18.72
N ASP A 238 -9.57 -7.65 17.63
CA ASP A 238 -9.28 -8.97 17.08
C ASP A 238 -8.19 -9.72 17.86
N MET A 239 -7.48 -9.03 18.77
CA MET A 239 -6.41 -9.55 19.61
C MET A 239 -6.67 -9.22 21.09
N PRO A 240 -7.79 -9.70 21.67
CA PRO A 240 -8.13 -9.40 23.06
C PRO A 240 -7.03 -9.92 24.01
N GLY A 241 -6.63 -9.08 24.95
CA GLY A 241 -5.61 -9.42 25.95
C GLY A 241 -4.15 -9.28 25.47
N VAL A 242 -3.90 -8.97 24.20
CA VAL A 242 -2.56 -8.65 23.71
C VAL A 242 -2.26 -7.18 24.02
N PRO A 243 -1.20 -6.86 24.81
CA PRO A 243 -0.88 -5.50 25.17
C PRO A 243 -0.39 -4.70 23.96
N THR A 244 -0.70 -3.40 23.89
CA THR A 244 -0.08 -2.50 22.92
C THR A 244 1.35 -2.19 23.35
N PHE A 245 2.26 -1.92 22.41
CA PHE A 245 3.63 -1.50 22.77
C PHE A 245 3.62 -0.19 23.58
N ARG A 246 2.66 0.70 23.33
CA ARG A 246 2.44 1.90 24.15
C ARG A 246 2.21 1.56 25.62
N SER A 247 1.39 0.55 25.93
CA SER A 247 1.11 0.14 27.30
C SER A 247 2.29 -0.56 27.99
N LEU A 248 3.34 -0.87 27.23
CA LEU A 248 4.60 -1.48 27.69
C LEU A 248 5.76 -0.47 27.69
N ASP A 249 5.47 0.85 27.57
CA ASP A 249 6.46 1.94 27.49
C ASP A 249 7.42 1.84 26.30
N LEU A 250 6.97 1.21 25.20
CA LEU A 250 7.71 1.02 23.95
C LEU A 250 7.05 1.79 22.78
N GLN A 251 6.78 3.08 22.96
CA GLN A 251 6.02 3.91 22.02
C GLN A 251 6.65 4.00 20.62
N SER A 252 7.96 3.87 20.51
CA SER A 252 8.64 3.87 19.19
C SER A 252 8.27 2.69 18.32
N LEU A 253 7.70 1.63 18.89
CA LEU A 253 7.17 0.47 18.18
C LEU A 253 5.70 0.66 17.72
N GLU A 254 5.13 1.85 17.88
CA GLU A 254 3.86 2.21 17.26
C GLU A 254 4.06 2.46 15.77
N VAL A 255 4.18 1.39 15.02
CA VAL A 255 4.34 1.40 13.57
C VAL A 255 3.13 0.77 12.90
N GLN A 256 2.81 1.23 11.71
CA GLN A 256 1.71 0.68 10.92
C GLN A 256 2.26 0.13 9.61
N GLY A 257 1.96 -1.14 9.33
CA GLY A 257 2.06 -1.66 7.99
C GLY A 257 1.00 -0.98 7.12
N TRP A 258 1.35 -0.63 5.90
CA TRP A 258 0.42 -0.05 4.94
C TRP A 258 0.65 -0.58 3.53
N ALA A 259 -0.40 -0.49 2.71
CA ALA A 259 -0.33 -0.69 1.27
C ALA A 259 -0.90 0.52 0.54
N ALA A 260 -0.27 0.89 -0.58
CA ALA A 260 -0.71 1.95 -1.47
C ALA A 260 -0.66 1.48 -2.92
N LEU A 261 -1.63 1.90 -3.73
CA LEU A 261 -1.63 1.65 -5.16
C LEU A 261 -0.89 2.79 -5.85
N LEU A 262 0.07 2.44 -6.70
CA LEU A 262 0.97 3.37 -7.37
C LEU A 262 1.08 3.01 -8.86
N ALA A 263 1.37 4.00 -9.70
CA ALA A 263 1.69 3.81 -11.12
C ALA A 263 3.14 4.24 -11.37
N PRO A 264 3.87 3.62 -12.32
CA PRO A 264 5.15 4.17 -12.77
C PRO A 264 4.96 5.60 -13.30
N LYS A 265 5.88 6.48 -12.96
CA LYS A 265 5.79 7.92 -13.24
C LYS A 265 5.50 8.23 -14.70
N GLY A 266 4.41 8.96 -14.96
CA GLY A 266 4.02 9.39 -16.31
C GLY A 266 3.65 8.25 -17.27
N SER A 267 3.47 7.02 -16.78
CA SER A 267 3.12 5.87 -17.64
C SER A 267 1.63 5.80 -17.96
N ILE A 268 0.77 6.26 -17.07
CA ILE A 268 -0.69 6.27 -17.22
C ILE A 268 -1.12 7.72 -17.49
N PRO A 269 -2.02 7.97 -18.47
CA PRO A 269 -2.56 9.30 -18.73
C PRO A 269 -3.29 9.85 -17.49
N GLU A 270 -3.34 11.18 -17.35
CA GLU A 270 -3.90 11.82 -16.13
C GLU A 270 -5.37 11.45 -15.88
N ASP A 271 -6.17 11.36 -16.92
CA ASP A 271 -7.58 10.92 -16.84
C ASP A 271 -7.70 9.45 -16.42
N GLY A 272 -6.74 8.60 -16.82
CA GLY A 272 -6.62 7.22 -16.34
C GLY A 272 -6.29 7.15 -14.84
N LEU A 273 -5.39 8.00 -14.35
CA LEU A 273 -5.05 8.11 -12.93
C LEU A 273 -6.24 8.64 -12.10
N ILE A 274 -6.96 9.64 -12.61
CA ILE A 274 -8.18 10.15 -11.97
C ILE A 274 -9.25 9.05 -11.91
N ARG A 275 -9.44 8.30 -12.99
CA ARG A 275 -10.39 7.18 -13.03
C ARG A 275 -10.02 6.10 -12.00
N LEU A 276 -8.74 5.76 -11.90
CA LEU A 276 -8.25 4.79 -10.89
C LEU A 276 -8.50 5.28 -9.46
N GLU A 277 -8.23 6.55 -9.15
CA GLU A 277 -8.49 7.13 -7.83
C GLU A 277 -9.98 7.04 -7.45
N ILE A 278 -10.86 7.40 -8.38
CA ILE A 278 -12.32 7.32 -8.16
C ILE A 278 -12.74 5.89 -7.88
N LEU A 279 -12.32 4.94 -8.73
CA LEU A 279 -12.69 3.53 -8.59
C LEU A 279 -12.10 2.90 -7.32
N LEU A 280 -10.87 3.25 -6.96
CA LEU A 280 -10.24 2.81 -5.72
C LEU A 280 -11.02 3.32 -4.50
N THR A 281 -11.38 4.61 -4.49
CA THR A 281 -12.18 5.22 -3.42
C THR A 281 -13.54 4.55 -3.29
N GLN A 282 -14.24 4.29 -4.39
CA GLN A 282 -15.51 3.60 -4.39
C GLN A 282 -15.39 2.17 -3.88
N ALA A 283 -14.38 1.43 -4.34
CA ALA A 283 -14.12 0.07 -3.88
C ALA A 283 -13.86 0.03 -2.37
N LEU A 284 -12.96 0.87 -1.86
CA LEU A 284 -12.61 0.92 -0.44
C LEU A 284 -13.76 1.39 0.47
N SER A 285 -14.68 2.20 -0.07
CA SER A 285 -15.87 2.67 0.66
C SER A 285 -16.97 1.62 0.73
N SER A 286 -16.92 0.59 -0.12
CA SER A 286 -17.97 -0.43 -0.21
C SER A 286 -17.98 -1.35 1.01
N GLU A 287 -19.17 -1.76 1.45
CA GLU A 287 -19.32 -2.74 2.53
C GLU A 287 -18.67 -4.10 2.18
N VAL A 288 -18.62 -4.45 0.91
CA VAL A 288 -17.93 -5.67 0.44
C VAL A 288 -16.46 -5.64 0.79
N VAL A 289 -15.76 -4.53 0.51
CA VAL A 289 -14.33 -4.39 0.84
C VAL A 289 -14.14 -4.30 2.34
N LYS A 290 -14.93 -3.48 3.03
CA LYS A 290 -14.84 -3.35 4.49
C LYS A 290 -14.94 -4.71 5.18
N ASN A 291 -15.96 -5.49 4.83
CA ASN A 291 -16.18 -6.83 5.40
C ASN A 291 -15.04 -7.81 5.05
N ARG A 292 -14.58 -7.81 3.79
CA ARG A 292 -13.45 -8.66 3.38
C ARG A 292 -12.15 -8.27 4.07
N PHE A 293 -11.86 -6.97 4.18
CA PHE A 293 -10.66 -6.48 4.86
C PHE A 293 -10.71 -6.77 6.37
N MET A 294 -11.85 -6.54 7.03
CA MET A 294 -12.02 -6.90 8.44
C MET A 294 -11.81 -8.40 8.67
N ALA A 295 -12.40 -9.26 7.84
CA ALA A 295 -12.18 -10.72 7.93
C ALA A 295 -10.70 -11.13 7.79
N LEU A 296 -9.91 -10.29 7.17
CA LEU A 296 -8.47 -10.48 6.96
C LEU A 296 -7.61 -9.68 7.94
N ASN A 297 -8.22 -9.03 8.95
CA ASN A 297 -7.55 -8.15 9.92
C ASN A 297 -6.77 -7.00 9.24
N VAL A 298 -7.33 -6.45 8.18
CA VAL A 298 -6.83 -5.29 7.43
C VAL A 298 -7.85 -4.17 7.54
N SER A 299 -7.41 -2.94 7.73
CA SER A 299 -8.27 -1.75 7.71
C SER A 299 -8.16 -1.03 6.37
N PRO A 300 -9.26 -0.75 5.67
CA PRO A 300 -9.20 0.08 4.46
C PRO A 300 -8.79 1.51 4.82
N VAL A 301 -7.97 2.13 3.96
CA VAL A 301 -7.53 3.52 4.11
C VAL A 301 -7.88 4.29 2.84
N ILE A 302 -8.81 5.23 2.96
CA ILE A 302 -9.26 6.07 1.85
C ILE A 302 -8.48 7.38 1.90
N GLN A 303 -7.65 7.62 0.90
CA GLN A 303 -6.83 8.81 0.82
C GLN A 303 -6.59 9.19 -0.64
N SER A 304 -6.70 10.49 -0.96
CA SER A 304 -6.50 11.00 -2.32
C SER A 304 -5.08 10.78 -2.82
N ARG A 305 -4.89 10.84 -4.14
CA ARG A 305 -3.57 10.79 -4.80
C ARG A 305 -2.59 11.80 -4.18
N GLN A 306 -3.02 13.06 -4.04
CA GLN A 306 -2.18 14.11 -3.48
C GLN A 306 -1.78 13.83 -2.03
N ALA A 307 -2.75 13.46 -1.19
CA ALA A 307 -2.49 13.15 0.21
C ALA A 307 -1.59 11.91 0.35
N THR A 308 -1.80 10.89 -0.49
CA THR A 308 -0.93 9.69 -0.54
C THR A 308 0.50 10.04 -0.94
N ALA A 309 0.70 10.91 -1.93
CA ALA A 309 2.04 11.36 -2.31
C ALA A 309 2.75 12.13 -1.19
N ILE A 310 2.01 12.95 -0.42
CA ILE A 310 2.55 13.64 0.76
C ILE A 310 2.90 12.63 1.86
N PHE A 311 2.01 11.67 2.12
CA PHE A 311 2.23 10.61 3.10
C PHE A 311 3.52 9.82 2.79
N LEU A 312 3.71 9.38 1.56
CA LEU A 312 4.89 8.61 1.15
C LEU A 312 6.20 9.40 1.36
N ARG A 313 6.21 10.71 1.05
CA ARG A 313 7.37 11.57 1.32
C ARG A 313 7.65 11.69 2.83
N ASN A 314 6.60 11.88 3.63
CA ASN A 314 6.74 11.98 5.08
C ASN A 314 7.25 10.68 5.69
N GLU A 315 6.74 9.52 5.24
CA GLU A 315 7.21 8.20 5.68
C GLU A 315 8.68 7.96 5.31
N SER A 316 9.07 8.34 4.07
CA SER A 316 10.48 8.23 3.65
C SER A 316 11.40 9.05 4.57
N SER A 317 11.02 10.30 4.86
CA SER A 317 11.77 11.16 5.77
C SER A 317 11.80 10.63 7.21
N ARG A 318 10.67 10.14 7.69
CA ARG A 318 10.51 9.57 9.03
C ARG A 318 11.42 8.35 9.23
N TYR A 319 11.35 7.38 8.32
CA TYR A 319 12.18 6.17 8.44
C TYR A 319 13.65 6.46 8.21
N GLY A 320 14.01 7.35 7.29
CA GLY A 320 15.38 7.79 7.10
C GLY A 320 15.97 8.41 8.36
N LYS A 321 15.18 9.23 9.07
CA LYS A 321 15.58 9.81 10.37
C LYS A 321 15.76 8.72 11.44
N ILE A 322 14.82 7.80 11.59
CA ILE A 322 14.91 6.70 12.56
C ILE A 322 16.17 5.86 12.34
N ILE A 323 16.44 5.46 11.10
CA ILE A 323 17.62 4.66 10.73
C ILE A 323 18.90 5.39 11.07
N LYS A 324 18.97 6.69 10.74
CA LYS A 324 20.14 7.53 11.02
C LYS A 324 20.36 7.75 12.52
N ASP A 325 19.32 8.17 13.24
CA ASP A 325 19.40 8.54 14.66
C ASP A 325 19.76 7.33 15.55
N ARG A 326 19.32 6.15 15.16
CA ARG A 326 19.61 4.89 15.87
C ARG A 326 20.82 4.15 15.33
N ALA A 327 21.54 4.70 14.35
CA ALA A 327 22.69 4.10 13.69
C ALA A 327 22.42 2.65 13.19
N ILE A 328 21.16 2.38 12.75
CA ILE A 328 20.77 1.08 12.24
C ILE A 328 21.52 0.84 10.92
N LYS A 329 22.30 -0.23 10.88
CA LYS A 329 23.14 -0.55 9.71
C LYS A 329 22.41 -1.54 8.81
N PRO A 330 22.57 -1.40 7.47
CA PRO A 330 22.27 -2.53 6.58
C PRO A 330 23.37 -3.59 6.80
N ASP A 331 23.03 -4.73 7.37
CA ASP A 331 23.97 -5.87 7.50
C ASP A 331 24.34 -6.45 6.13
#